data_0c7494052109d56e617fcd82a573c6f1
#
_entry.id   0c7494052109d56e617fcd82a573c6f1
#
_cell.length_a   1.000
_cell.length_b   1.000
_cell.length_c   1.000
_cell.angle_alpha   90.00
_cell.angle_beta   90.00
_cell.angle_gamma   90.00
#
_symmetry.space_group_name_H-M   'P 1'
#
loop_
_entity.id
_entity.type
_entity.pdbx_description
1 polymer ?
#
loop_
_entity_poly.entity_id
_entity_poly.type
_entity_poly.pdbx_seq_one_letter_code
_entity_poly.pdbx_strand_id
1 'polypeptide(L)'
;MTIYNINLGIGWASSGVEYAQIYRAKLLRSVGLDAKFIFMDFISADNIEHLTKNIGFEDSEVIWLYQYFTDVKIAPTTYTLAHVLASFDREPLEIVRNPENKTFRVMFGDNDFVTCYSCDMANELIERAEIVSRGCLIQKEYYTYTKNFIEYYSPVDGRARLYQRTWLNEDGSVAYEEIIDEVDGKQETQVYRFPDQVFYSKQEFVAHFMRSLKLTDKDLLILDRETDIGQPIFANKGAAKLAVIVHADHFSENPAEKEYILWNNYYEYQFEYAEEVDYIINSTDAQTELLKEQFAQYTDIKPKNILTIPVGSLDQLRQPEGRRKPFGLMTASRLASEKHIDWLIHSVVKAHEQLPEITFDIYGTGGEEA
;
A
#
# COMPACT_ATOMS: atom_id res chain seq x y z
N MET A 1 17.32 6.55 -17.55
CA MET A 1 15.89 6.88 -17.52
C MET A 1 15.23 5.83 -16.66
N THR A 2 14.71 6.23 -15.53
CA THR A 2 13.93 5.35 -14.65
C THR A 2 12.52 5.92 -14.50
N ILE A 3 11.52 5.06 -14.50
CA ILE A 3 10.11 5.44 -14.30
C ILE A 3 9.73 5.06 -12.87
N TYR A 4 9.51 6.04 -12.01
CA TYR A 4 9.13 5.84 -10.62
C TYR A 4 7.62 5.97 -10.47
N ASN A 5 6.96 4.90 -10.06
CA ASN A 5 5.52 4.85 -9.82
C ASN A 5 5.28 4.94 -8.32
N ILE A 6 4.58 5.96 -7.88
CA ILE A 6 4.39 6.27 -6.46
C ILE A 6 2.95 5.95 -6.05
N ASN A 7 2.81 5.15 -5.00
CA ASN A 7 1.54 4.80 -4.35
C ASN A 7 1.70 4.92 -2.82
N LEU A 8 0.59 4.95 -2.11
CA LEU A 8 0.59 4.97 -0.64
C LEU A 8 0.95 3.60 -0.10
N GLY A 9 0.09 2.61 -0.19
CA GLY A 9 0.28 1.30 0.40
C GLY A 9 -0.12 0.15 -0.50
N ILE A 10 0.09 -1.05 -0.01
CA ILE A 10 -0.32 -2.31 -0.60
C ILE A 10 -0.78 -3.26 0.51
N GLY A 11 -1.75 -4.11 0.24
CA GLY A 11 -2.23 -5.12 1.16
C GLY A 11 -2.71 -6.37 0.44
N TRP A 12 -3.17 -7.37 1.18
CA TRP A 12 -3.70 -8.62 0.64
C TRP A 12 -4.89 -8.41 -0.31
N ALA A 13 -5.76 -7.47 0.03
CA ALA A 13 -6.89 -7.06 -0.82
C ALA A 13 -6.47 -5.86 -1.68
N SER A 14 -5.69 -6.11 -2.72
CA SER A 14 -5.24 -5.10 -3.66
C SER A 14 -6.42 -4.44 -4.37
N SER A 15 -6.37 -3.12 -4.49
CA SER A 15 -7.37 -2.33 -5.20
C SER A 15 -7.07 -2.23 -6.70
N GLY A 16 -7.98 -1.60 -7.44
CA GLY A 16 -7.78 -1.33 -8.87
C GLY A 16 -6.51 -0.51 -9.17
N VAL A 17 -6.02 0.31 -8.22
CA VAL A 17 -4.80 1.10 -8.39
C VAL A 17 -3.56 0.22 -8.41
N GLU A 18 -3.43 -0.73 -7.46
CA GLU A 18 -2.31 -1.68 -7.43
C GLU A 18 -2.35 -2.59 -8.67
N TYR A 19 -3.54 -3.00 -9.13
CA TYR A 19 -3.69 -3.74 -10.40
C TYR A 19 -3.30 -2.89 -11.61
N ALA A 20 -3.63 -1.60 -11.66
CA ALA A 20 -3.17 -0.69 -12.72
C ALA A 20 -1.63 -0.58 -12.72
N GLN A 21 -1.02 -0.53 -11.55
CA GLN A 21 0.43 -0.49 -11.42
C GLN A 21 1.09 -1.78 -11.91
N ILE A 22 0.56 -2.97 -11.57
CA ILE A 22 1.16 -4.23 -12.06
C ILE A 22 0.97 -4.42 -13.57
N TYR A 23 -0.14 -3.96 -14.16
CA TYR A 23 -0.30 -3.94 -15.61
C TYR A 23 0.77 -3.05 -16.26
N ARG A 24 1.01 -1.89 -15.68
CA ARG A 24 2.08 -0.97 -16.12
C ARG A 24 3.46 -1.59 -15.95
N ALA A 25 3.74 -2.28 -14.83
CA ALA A 25 4.99 -2.99 -14.60
C ALA A 25 5.26 -4.03 -15.69
N LYS A 26 4.27 -4.87 -16.00
CA LYS A 26 4.36 -5.87 -17.06
C LYS A 26 4.62 -5.25 -18.43
N LEU A 27 3.95 -4.13 -18.73
CA LEU A 27 4.12 -3.40 -19.99
C LEU A 27 5.53 -2.81 -20.09
N LEU A 28 5.99 -2.09 -19.08
CA LEU A 28 7.30 -1.46 -19.05
C LEU A 28 8.43 -2.50 -19.16
N ARG A 29 8.29 -3.64 -18.45
CA ARG A 29 9.18 -4.80 -18.57
C ARG A 29 9.23 -5.34 -20.00
N SER A 30 8.07 -5.48 -20.66
CA SER A 30 8.00 -6.03 -22.02
C SER A 30 8.71 -5.18 -23.07
N VAL A 31 8.85 -3.87 -22.82
CA VAL A 31 9.55 -2.93 -23.71
C VAL A 31 10.95 -2.56 -23.19
N GLY A 32 11.43 -3.21 -22.14
CA GLY A 32 12.79 -3.03 -21.61
C GLY A 32 13.03 -1.68 -20.92
N LEU A 33 12.00 -1.03 -20.39
CA LEU A 33 12.12 0.20 -19.62
C LEU A 33 12.31 -0.09 -18.15
N ASP A 34 13.26 0.58 -17.52
CA ASP A 34 13.49 0.49 -16.07
C ASP A 34 12.37 1.18 -15.30
N ALA A 35 11.72 0.45 -14.42
CA ALA A 35 10.62 0.97 -13.61
C ALA A 35 10.79 0.58 -12.13
N LYS A 36 10.41 1.49 -11.25
CA LYS A 36 10.34 1.28 -9.81
C LYS A 36 8.94 1.59 -9.30
N PHE A 37 8.49 0.81 -8.32
CA PHE A 37 7.18 0.95 -7.68
C PHE A 37 7.41 1.24 -6.21
N ILE A 38 7.06 2.46 -5.82
CA ILE A 38 7.36 3.02 -4.51
C ILE A 38 6.10 2.99 -3.66
N PHE A 39 6.20 2.38 -2.48
CA PHE A 39 5.14 2.34 -1.47
C PHE A 39 5.52 3.24 -0.30
N MET A 40 4.68 4.26 0.00
CA MET A 40 4.98 5.35 0.91
C MET A 40 4.42 5.16 2.32
N ASP A 41 3.49 4.22 2.52
CA ASP A 41 2.91 3.95 3.83
C ASP A 41 3.67 2.88 4.59
N PHE A 42 3.56 2.94 5.93
CA PHE A 42 4.09 1.90 6.80
C PHE A 42 3.25 0.63 6.68
N ILE A 43 3.91 -0.50 6.47
CA ILE A 43 3.30 -1.82 6.30
C ILE A 43 3.88 -2.77 7.36
N SER A 44 3.02 -3.27 8.25
CA SER A 44 3.40 -4.23 9.30
C SER A 44 2.52 -5.48 9.30
N ALA A 45 1.54 -5.55 8.40
CA ALA A 45 0.60 -6.68 8.35
C ALA A 45 1.26 -7.94 7.78
N ASP A 46 2.27 -7.78 6.94
CA ASP A 46 3.02 -8.85 6.28
C ASP A 46 4.35 -8.32 5.73
N ASN A 47 5.24 -9.23 5.28
CA ASN A 47 6.40 -8.85 4.47
C ASN A 47 5.93 -8.20 3.16
N ILE A 48 6.43 -7.02 2.85
CA ILE A 48 6.06 -6.30 1.63
C ILE A 48 6.37 -7.10 0.36
N GLU A 49 7.46 -7.90 0.34
CA GLU A 49 7.78 -8.80 -0.77
C GLU A 49 6.63 -9.76 -1.04
N HIS A 50 6.07 -10.37 0.00
CA HIS A 50 4.97 -11.31 -0.12
C HIS A 50 3.72 -10.64 -0.74
N LEU A 51 3.39 -9.43 -0.31
CA LEU A 51 2.26 -8.67 -0.85
C LEU A 51 2.48 -8.27 -2.31
N THR A 52 3.67 -7.77 -2.66
CA THR A 52 3.97 -7.29 -4.01
C THR A 52 4.11 -8.42 -5.01
N LYS A 53 4.76 -9.51 -4.61
CA LYS A 53 4.94 -10.70 -5.45
C LYS A 53 3.62 -11.42 -5.75
N ASN A 54 2.71 -11.45 -4.76
CA ASN A 54 1.38 -12.05 -4.91
C ASN A 54 0.60 -11.46 -6.11
N ILE A 55 0.77 -10.19 -6.42
CA ILE A 55 0.13 -9.55 -7.58
C ILE A 55 1.04 -9.46 -8.82
N GLY A 56 2.33 -9.79 -8.70
CA GLY A 56 3.25 -9.99 -9.82
C GLY A 56 4.34 -8.95 -10.03
N PHE A 57 4.70 -8.16 -9.02
CA PHE A 57 5.92 -7.35 -9.04
C PHE A 57 7.16 -8.23 -8.87
N GLU A 58 8.27 -7.76 -9.44
CA GLU A 58 9.60 -8.32 -9.17
C GLU A 58 10.23 -7.57 -7.99
N ASP A 59 10.96 -8.28 -7.12
CA ASP A 59 11.56 -7.70 -5.92
C ASP A 59 12.45 -6.49 -6.23
N SER A 60 13.17 -6.56 -7.35
CA SER A 60 14.05 -5.48 -7.83
C SER A 60 13.32 -4.21 -8.29
N GLU A 61 12.02 -4.29 -8.54
CA GLU A 61 11.19 -3.15 -8.95
C GLU A 61 10.58 -2.41 -7.76
N VAL A 62 10.56 -3.04 -6.58
CA VAL A 62 9.87 -2.52 -5.39
C VAL A 62 10.80 -1.65 -4.56
N ILE A 63 10.31 -0.50 -4.16
CA ILE A 63 10.91 0.37 -3.15
C ILE A 63 9.88 0.61 -2.06
N TRP A 64 10.24 0.33 -0.83
CA TRP A 64 9.43 0.70 0.33
C TRP A 64 10.12 1.83 1.09
N LEU A 65 9.43 2.97 1.23
CA LEU A 65 9.99 4.18 1.84
C LEU A 65 10.73 3.89 3.16
N TYR A 66 10.10 3.12 4.03
CA TYR A 66 10.62 2.86 5.38
C TYR A 66 11.87 1.97 5.38
N GLN A 67 12.00 1.06 4.43
CA GLN A 67 13.18 0.18 4.31
C GLN A 67 14.28 0.80 3.45
N TYR A 68 13.98 1.84 2.67
CA TYR A 68 14.90 2.43 1.70
C TYR A 68 16.22 2.94 2.31
N PHE A 69 16.19 3.38 3.55
CA PHE A 69 17.36 3.92 4.26
C PHE A 69 18.14 2.88 5.06
N THR A 70 17.81 1.60 4.90
CA THR A 70 18.60 0.47 5.37
C THR A 70 19.34 -0.16 4.19
N ASP A 71 20.25 -1.08 4.45
CA ASP A 71 20.87 -1.92 3.40
C ASP A 71 20.13 -3.25 3.18
N VAL A 72 19.03 -3.48 3.94
CA VAL A 72 18.16 -4.66 3.80
C VAL A 72 17.38 -4.61 2.48
N LYS A 73 17.39 -5.70 1.74
CA LYS A 73 16.72 -5.81 0.43
C LYS A 73 15.27 -6.26 0.58
N ILE A 74 14.44 -5.89 -0.39
CA ILE A 74 13.14 -6.53 -0.57
C ILE A 74 13.40 -8.00 -0.94
N ALA A 75 12.98 -8.92 -0.08
CA ALA A 75 13.24 -10.34 -0.22
C ALA A 75 12.23 -11.18 0.57
N PRO A 76 12.03 -12.46 0.21
CA PRO A 76 11.16 -13.36 0.95
C PRO A 76 11.68 -13.61 2.37
N THR A 77 10.78 -13.99 3.25
CA THR A 77 11.13 -14.37 4.62
C THR A 77 11.83 -15.74 4.62
N THR A 78 13.07 -15.76 5.13
CA THR A 78 13.87 -16.97 5.34
C THR A 78 14.40 -17.09 6.78
N TYR A 79 14.05 -16.16 7.66
CA TYR A 79 14.44 -16.16 9.06
C TYR A 79 13.71 -17.28 9.80
N THR A 80 14.46 -18.14 10.50
CA THR A 80 13.91 -19.35 11.13
C THR A 80 13.65 -19.18 12.61
N LEU A 81 12.83 -20.06 13.19
CA LEU A 81 12.66 -20.14 14.65
C LEU A 81 14.01 -20.33 15.37
N ALA A 82 14.92 -21.12 14.80
CA ALA A 82 16.26 -21.30 15.36
C ALA A 82 17.05 -19.98 15.43
N HIS A 83 16.94 -19.10 14.44
CA HIS A 83 17.55 -17.77 14.49
C HIS A 83 16.94 -16.89 15.59
N VAL A 84 15.61 -16.96 15.78
CA VAL A 84 14.95 -16.25 16.88
C VAL A 84 15.46 -16.74 18.22
N LEU A 85 15.52 -18.07 18.42
CA LEU A 85 15.99 -18.66 19.67
C LEU A 85 17.45 -18.29 19.99
N ALA A 86 18.31 -18.23 18.97
CA ALA A 86 19.70 -17.85 19.12
C ALA A 86 19.91 -16.39 19.58
N SER A 87 18.90 -15.54 19.51
CA SER A 87 18.96 -14.15 20.01
C SER A 87 18.75 -14.03 21.53
N PHE A 88 18.42 -15.14 22.23
CA PHE A 88 18.21 -15.15 23.66
C PHE A 88 19.38 -15.89 24.38
N ASP A 89 19.90 -15.29 25.45
CA ASP A 89 21.01 -15.87 26.26
C ASP A 89 20.54 -16.99 27.20
N ARG A 90 19.34 -17.51 27.03
CA ARG A 90 18.74 -18.55 27.87
C ARG A 90 17.95 -19.57 27.05
N GLU A 91 18.00 -20.82 27.51
CA GLU A 91 17.22 -21.90 26.91
C GLU A 91 15.72 -21.77 27.25
N PRO A 92 14.81 -22.05 26.31
CA PRO A 92 13.38 -22.09 26.60
C PRO A 92 13.04 -23.30 27.51
N LEU A 93 12.05 -23.09 28.37
CA LEU A 93 11.48 -24.19 29.20
C LEU A 93 10.60 -25.10 28.35
N GLU A 94 9.87 -24.53 27.40
CA GLU A 94 8.95 -25.23 26.51
C GLU A 94 8.77 -24.44 25.21
N ILE A 95 8.50 -25.14 24.11
CA ILE A 95 8.08 -24.57 22.83
C ILE A 95 6.75 -25.20 22.43
N VAL A 96 5.68 -24.43 22.45
CA VAL A 96 4.34 -24.87 22.06
C VAL A 96 4.07 -24.49 20.62
N ARG A 97 3.81 -25.48 19.77
CA ARG A 97 3.43 -25.29 18.36
C ARG A 97 1.92 -25.20 18.23
N ASN A 98 1.41 -24.17 17.59
CA ASN A 98 -0.01 -23.98 17.27
C ASN A 98 -0.21 -23.83 15.76
N PRO A 99 -0.53 -24.92 15.02
CA PRO A 99 -0.72 -24.86 13.57
C PRO A 99 -1.94 -24.04 13.12
N GLU A 100 -3.00 -23.99 13.93
CA GLU A 100 -4.22 -23.24 13.59
C GLU A 100 -3.95 -21.74 13.49
N ASN A 101 -3.19 -21.22 14.46
CA ASN A 101 -2.83 -19.80 14.50
C ASN A 101 -1.49 -19.52 13.81
N LYS A 102 -0.83 -20.53 13.24
CA LYS A 102 0.51 -20.44 12.64
C LYS A 102 1.53 -19.83 13.59
N THR A 103 1.56 -20.25 14.85
CA THR A 103 2.48 -19.70 15.86
C THR A 103 3.29 -20.75 16.56
N PHE A 104 4.49 -20.32 17.05
CA PHE A 104 5.27 -21.01 18.06
C PHE A 104 5.31 -20.12 19.30
N ARG A 105 4.93 -20.66 20.44
CA ARG A 105 5.07 -19.97 21.72
C ARG A 105 6.26 -20.55 22.49
N VAL A 106 7.28 -19.74 22.67
CA VAL A 106 8.52 -20.06 23.35
C VAL A 106 8.44 -19.57 24.79
N MET A 107 8.36 -20.47 25.76
CA MET A 107 8.18 -20.16 27.16
C MET A 107 9.52 -20.08 27.88
N PHE A 108 9.74 -19.00 28.61
CA PHE A 108 10.89 -18.82 29.51
C PHE A 108 10.49 -18.73 30.99
N GLY A 109 9.18 -18.65 31.25
CA GLY A 109 8.53 -18.55 32.54
C GLY A 109 7.03 -18.35 32.35
N ASP A 110 6.25 -18.32 33.43
CA ASP A 110 4.80 -18.21 33.36
C ASP A 110 4.34 -16.90 32.69
N ASN A 111 5.08 -15.81 32.90
CA ASN A 111 4.77 -14.47 32.38
C ASN A 111 5.85 -13.93 31.42
N ASP A 112 6.84 -14.77 31.07
CA ASP A 112 7.93 -14.42 30.15
C ASP A 112 7.93 -15.40 28.98
N PHE A 113 7.52 -14.93 27.81
CA PHE A 113 7.42 -15.75 26.60
C PHE A 113 7.57 -14.93 25.33
N VAL A 114 7.84 -15.64 24.24
CA VAL A 114 7.87 -15.08 22.88
C VAL A 114 6.84 -15.81 22.03
N THR A 115 5.98 -15.08 21.35
CA THR A 115 5.08 -15.63 20.35
C THR A 115 5.65 -15.33 18.96
N CYS A 116 6.11 -16.37 18.27
CA CYS A 116 6.63 -16.28 16.91
C CYS A 116 5.51 -16.59 15.92
N TYR A 117 5.23 -15.69 15.00
CA TYR A 117 4.28 -15.85 13.92
C TYR A 117 4.98 -16.36 12.67
N SER A 118 4.47 -17.45 12.12
CA SER A 118 5.12 -18.17 11.03
C SER A 118 4.39 -17.95 9.71
N CYS A 119 5.12 -17.57 8.67
CA CYS A 119 4.64 -17.60 7.30
C CYS A 119 4.71 -19.01 6.69
N ASP A 120 5.61 -19.88 7.18
CA ASP A 120 5.73 -21.30 6.78
C ASP A 120 6.04 -22.16 7.98
N MET A 121 5.00 -22.83 8.50
CA MET A 121 5.11 -23.71 9.67
C MET A 121 5.93 -24.98 9.41
N ALA A 122 6.03 -25.44 8.17
CA ALA A 122 6.78 -26.66 7.84
C ALA A 122 8.28 -26.43 7.87
N ASN A 123 8.71 -25.26 7.41
CA ASN A 123 10.11 -24.82 7.40
C ASN A 123 10.45 -23.92 8.59
N GLU A 124 9.50 -23.72 9.53
CA GLU A 124 9.65 -22.89 10.72
C GLU A 124 10.12 -21.45 10.41
N LEU A 125 9.66 -20.88 9.29
CA LEU A 125 10.00 -19.53 8.90
C LEU A 125 9.15 -18.53 9.68
N ILE A 126 9.83 -17.56 10.31
CA ILE A 126 9.22 -16.57 11.21
C ILE A 126 9.27 -15.19 10.56
N GLU A 127 8.11 -14.57 10.45
CA GLU A 127 7.96 -13.19 9.93
C GLU A 127 7.94 -12.15 11.06
N ARG A 128 7.44 -12.54 12.25
CA ARG A 128 7.31 -11.64 13.39
C ARG A 128 7.41 -12.41 14.71
N ALA A 129 8.01 -11.78 15.71
CA ALA A 129 8.03 -12.26 17.09
C ALA A 129 7.51 -11.17 18.05
N GLU A 130 6.63 -11.55 18.99
CA GLU A 130 6.11 -10.70 20.05
C GLU A 130 6.70 -11.15 21.38
N ILE A 131 7.47 -10.27 22.02
CA ILE A 131 8.19 -10.54 23.25
C ILE A 131 7.40 -9.98 24.42
N VAL A 132 6.99 -10.87 25.30
CA VAL A 132 6.24 -10.56 26.53
C VAL A 132 7.16 -10.81 27.72
N SER A 133 7.33 -9.80 28.58
CA SER A 133 8.04 -9.90 29.84
C SER A 133 7.17 -9.44 30.99
N ARG A 134 7.13 -10.22 32.07
CA ARG A 134 6.27 -9.98 33.23
C ARG A 134 4.79 -9.76 32.87
N GLY A 135 4.33 -10.48 31.83
CA GLY A 135 2.97 -10.38 31.35
C GLY A 135 2.66 -9.15 30.46
N CYS A 136 3.65 -8.31 30.17
CA CYS A 136 3.50 -7.13 29.33
C CYS A 136 4.22 -7.33 28.00
N LEU A 137 3.57 -7.00 26.88
CA LEU A 137 4.24 -6.88 25.59
C LEU A 137 5.23 -5.71 25.66
N ILE A 138 6.50 -6.01 25.41
CA ILE A 138 7.57 -5.02 25.46
C ILE A 138 8.20 -4.76 24.10
N GLN A 139 8.11 -5.74 23.17
CA GLN A 139 8.78 -5.63 21.87
C GLN A 139 8.09 -6.50 20.83
N LYS A 140 8.07 -6.02 19.58
CA LYS A 140 7.81 -6.83 18.40
C LYS A 140 9.00 -6.72 17.46
N GLU A 141 9.43 -7.84 16.93
CA GLU A 141 10.51 -7.92 15.95
C GLU A 141 9.95 -8.43 14.63
N TYR A 142 10.40 -7.84 13.53
CA TYR A 142 9.96 -8.18 12.19
C TYR A 142 11.14 -8.67 11.34
N TYR A 143 10.91 -9.75 10.61
CA TYR A 143 11.97 -10.47 9.92
C TYR A 143 11.65 -10.68 8.43
N THR A 144 12.70 -10.59 7.62
CA THR A 144 12.74 -11.08 6.24
C THR A 144 13.80 -12.20 6.18
N TYR A 145 14.94 -12.01 5.53
CA TYR A 145 16.12 -12.91 5.67
C TYR A 145 17.02 -12.48 6.85
N THR A 146 16.78 -11.30 7.38
CA THR A 146 17.40 -10.76 8.58
C THR A 146 16.33 -10.09 9.44
N LYS A 147 16.71 -9.57 10.62
CA LYS A 147 15.84 -8.71 11.43
C LYS A 147 15.78 -7.34 10.79
N ASN A 148 14.58 -6.93 10.35
CA ASN A 148 14.36 -5.72 9.58
C ASN A 148 14.12 -4.50 10.46
N PHE A 149 13.16 -4.60 11.39
CA PHE A 149 12.89 -3.54 12.35
C PHE A 149 12.29 -4.09 13.65
N ILE A 150 12.31 -3.25 14.67
CA ILE A 150 11.82 -3.55 16.01
C ILE A 150 10.86 -2.46 16.46
N GLU A 151 9.71 -2.85 17.00
CA GLU A 151 8.78 -1.98 17.70
C GLU A 151 8.92 -2.17 19.22
N TYR A 152 9.02 -1.06 19.96
CA TYR A 152 9.13 -1.06 21.41
C TYR A 152 7.87 -0.54 22.06
N TYR A 153 7.40 -1.24 23.07
CA TYR A 153 6.16 -0.98 23.77
C TYR A 153 6.40 -0.69 25.24
N SER A 154 5.62 0.22 25.79
CA SER A 154 5.57 0.52 27.21
C SER A 154 4.18 0.22 27.77
N PRO A 155 4.04 -0.40 28.96
CA PRO A 155 2.74 -0.57 29.60
C PRO A 155 2.25 0.79 30.13
N VAL A 156 1.16 1.27 29.57
CA VAL A 156 0.48 2.50 29.98
C VAL A 156 -0.99 2.20 30.14
N ASP A 157 -1.57 2.46 31.31
CA ASP A 157 -3.01 2.26 31.62
C ASP A 157 -3.52 0.85 31.25
N GLY A 158 -2.70 -0.18 31.50
CA GLY A 158 -3.03 -1.59 31.21
C GLY A 158 -3.00 -1.96 29.72
N ARG A 159 -2.44 -1.11 28.85
CA ARG A 159 -2.27 -1.37 27.42
C ARG A 159 -0.80 -1.27 27.04
N ALA A 160 -0.38 -2.04 26.02
CA ALA A 160 0.92 -1.91 25.39
C ALA A 160 0.88 -0.72 24.42
N ARG A 161 1.57 0.38 24.77
CA ARG A 161 1.68 1.57 23.93
C ARG A 161 2.98 1.54 23.17
N LEU A 162 2.91 1.58 21.83
CA LEU A 162 4.06 1.74 20.96
C LEU A 162 4.65 3.15 21.14
N TYR A 163 5.96 3.23 21.40
CA TYR A 163 6.63 4.53 21.57
C TYR A 163 7.85 4.72 20.68
N GLN A 164 8.40 3.64 20.12
CA GLN A 164 9.57 3.70 19.26
C GLN A 164 9.56 2.57 18.25
N ARG A 165 10.05 2.83 17.04
CA ARG A 165 10.40 1.84 16.04
C ARG A 165 11.86 2.06 15.64
N THR A 166 12.65 0.99 15.58
CA THR A 166 14.06 1.02 15.20
C THR A 166 14.26 0.20 13.95
N TRP A 167 14.78 0.82 12.90
CA TRP A 167 15.10 0.19 11.63
C TRP A 167 16.56 -0.25 11.62
N LEU A 168 16.81 -1.47 11.15
CA LEU A 168 18.11 -2.11 11.22
C LEU A 168 18.72 -2.33 9.84
N ASN A 169 20.04 -2.31 9.79
CA ASN A 169 20.85 -2.81 8.68
C ASN A 169 21.02 -4.34 8.79
N GLU A 170 21.53 -4.98 7.72
CA GLU A 170 21.78 -6.43 7.68
C GLU A 170 22.69 -6.92 8.82
N ASP A 171 23.64 -6.10 9.25
CA ASP A 171 24.55 -6.40 10.36
C ASP A 171 23.96 -6.17 11.74
N GLY A 172 22.69 -5.73 11.81
CA GLY A 172 21.99 -5.41 13.05
C GLY A 172 22.26 -4.00 13.59
N SER A 173 23.10 -3.20 12.95
CA SER A 173 23.29 -1.79 13.33
C SER A 173 22.03 -0.99 13.05
N VAL A 174 21.82 0.10 13.83
CA VAL A 174 20.66 0.97 13.68
C VAL A 174 20.85 1.88 12.46
N ALA A 175 19.93 1.79 11.51
CA ALA A 175 19.88 2.68 10.36
C ALA A 175 19.21 4.02 10.75
N TYR A 176 18.04 3.96 11.36
CA TYR A 176 17.34 5.11 11.91
C TYR A 176 16.23 4.66 12.88
N GLU A 177 15.65 5.62 13.60
CA GLU A 177 14.59 5.40 14.58
C GLU A 177 13.38 6.30 14.31
N GLU A 178 12.20 5.80 14.65
CA GLU A 178 10.97 6.58 14.72
C GLU A 178 10.54 6.70 16.18
N ILE A 179 10.22 7.92 16.62
CA ILE A 179 9.57 8.18 17.91
C ILE A 179 8.08 8.35 17.63
N ILE A 180 7.27 7.53 18.27
CA ILE A 180 5.84 7.39 17.98
C ILE A 180 5.04 7.84 19.19
N ASP A 181 3.97 8.56 18.94
CA ASP A 181 2.99 8.93 19.95
C ASP A 181 1.57 8.56 19.48
N GLU A 182 0.64 8.57 20.40
CA GLU A 182 -0.79 8.39 20.11
C GLU A 182 -1.47 9.75 20.11
N VAL A 183 -1.90 10.19 18.93
CA VAL A 183 -2.63 11.44 18.72
C VAL A 183 -4.04 11.09 18.26
N ASP A 184 -5.05 11.54 18.98
CA ASP A 184 -6.47 11.27 18.69
C ASP A 184 -6.80 9.77 18.45
N GLY A 185 -6.14 8.90 19.23
CA GLY A 185 -6.32 7.43 19.16
C GLY A 185 -5.62 6.77 17.97
N LYS A 186 -4.79 7.50 17.22
CA LYS A 186 -3.96 6.98 16.12
C LYS A 186 -2.49 7.04 16.49
N GLN A 187 -1.74 6.03 16.07
CA GLN A 187 -0.30 6.01 16.20
C GLN A 187 0.31 6.88 15.09
N GLU A 188 1.06 7.91 15.48
CA GLU A 188 1.72 8.83 14.56
C GLU A 188 3.21 8.95 14.90
N THR A 189 4.07 8.88 13.87
CA THR A 189 5.50 9.14 14.03
C THR A 189 5.71 10.64 14.16
N GLN A 190 6.22 11.04 15.32
CA GLN A 190 6.53 12.44 15.65
C GLN A 190 7.95 12.84 15.24
N VAL A 191 8.86 11.87 15.21
CA VAL A 191 10.28 12.12 14.90
C VAL A 191 10.87 10.96 14.14
N TYR A 192 11.57 11.24 13.05
CA TYR A 192 12.45 10.30 12.34
C TYR A 192 13.89 10.71 12.64
N ARG A 193 14.64 9.91 13.38
CA ARG A 193 15.99 10.19 13.84
C ARG A 193 17.00 9.35 13.08
N PHE A 194 17.80 9.98 12.25
CA PHE A 194 18.96 9.41 11.58
C PHE A 194 20.25 9.74 12.36
N PRO A 195 21.36 9.07 12.06
CA PRO A 195 22.63 9.34 12.75
C PRO A 195 23.12 10.81 12.64
N ASP A 196 22.81 11.47 11.55
CA ASP A 196 23.30 12.82 11.20
C ASP A 196 22.20 13.87 11.05
N GLN A 197 20.91 13.49 11.09
CA GLN A 197 19.80 14.39 10.88
C GLN A 197 18.51 13.91 11.53
N VAL A 198 17.58 14.84 11.74
CA VAL A 198 16.29 14.57 12.38
C VAL A 198 15.18 15.24 11.56
N PHE A 199 14.06 14.52 11.37
CA PHE A 199 12.86 15.03 10.72
C PHE A 199 11.68 14.96 11.67
N TYR A 200 10.82 15.98 11.65
CA TYR A 200 9.70 16.16 12.59
C TYR A 200 8.34 15.92 11.94
N SER A 201 8.31 15.43 10.71
CA SER A 201 7.06 15.10 10.01
C SER A 201 7.30 14.04 8.93
N LYS A 202 6.22 13.35 8.54
CA LYS A 202 6.24 12.45 7.36
C LYS A 202 6.62 13.22 6.09
N GLN A 203 6.17 14.47 5.96
CA GLN A 203 6.48 15.32 4.81
C GLN A 203 7.99 15.60 4.68
N GLU A 204 8.67 15.90 5.78
CA GLU A 204 10.13 16.10 5.78
C GLU A 204 10.88 14.80 5.46
N PHE A 205 10.40 13.67 5.98
CA PHE A 205 10.94 12.33 5.69
C PHE A 205 10.78 11.97 4.20
N VAL A 206 9.59 12.19 3.62
CA VAL A 206 9.34 12.01 2.18
C VAL A 206 10.20 12.97 1.35
N ALA A 207 10.35 14.23 1.75
CA ALA A 207 11.23 15.18 1.07
C ALA A 207 12.69 14.71 1.07
N HIS A 208 13.17 14.16 2.20
CA HIS A 208 14.50 13.55 2.28
C HIS A 208 14.65 12.36 1.31
N PHE A 209 13.66 11.47 1.29
CA PHE A 209 13.62 10.34 0.35
C PHE A 209 13.68 10.82 -1.10
N MET A 210 12.84 11.78 -1.49
CA MET A 210 12.82 12.30 -2.85
C MET A 210 14.18 12.89 -3.27
N ARG A 211 14.84 13.64 -2.39
CA ARG A 211 16.19 14.18 -2.64
C ARG A 211 17.24 13.06 -2.81
N SER A 212 17.10 11.96 -2.06
CA SER A 212 18.04 10.83 -2.12
C SER A 212 17.96 10.04 -3.43
N LEU A 213 16.84 10.09 -4.14
CA LEU A 213 16.67 9.47 -5.46
C LEU A 213 17.56 10.12 -6.56
N LYS A 214 18.04 11.35 -6.34
CA LYS A 214 18.91 12.10 -7.28
C LYS A 214 18.32 12.17 -8.69
N LEU A 215 17.04 12.50 -8.75
CA LEU A 215 16.26 12.54 -10.00
C LEU A 215 16.86 13.49 -11.05
N THR A 216 16.76 13.12 -12.31
CA THR A 216 17.26 13.86 -13.46
C THR A 216 16.13 14.20 -14.44
N ASP A 217 16.44 15.02 -15.44
CA ASP A 217 15.53 15.36 -16.55
C ASP A 217 15.11 14.17 -17.44
N LYS A 218 15.82 13.04 -17.28
CA LYS A 218 15.50 11.78 -17.99
C LYS A 218 14.49 10.93 -17.23
N ASP A 219 14.24 11.22 -15.96
CA ASP A 219 13.40 10.40 -15.13
C ASP A 219 11.95 10.88 -15.16
N LEU A 220 11.00 9.95 -14.92
CA LEU A 220 9.59 10.22 -14.88
C LEU A 220 9.04 9.72 -13.55
N LEU A 221 8.37 10.61 -12.82
CA LEU A 221 7.54 10.26 -11.68
C LEU A 221 6.11 10.07 -12.15
N ILE A 222 5.47 8.97 -11.78
CA ILE A 222 4.04 8.71 -11.99
C ILE A 222 3.39 8.59 -10.62
N LEU A 223 2.52 9.53 -10.31
CA LEU A 223 1.85 9.61 -9.02
C LEU A 223 0.44 9.02 -9.14
N ASP A 224 0.26 7.84 -8.55
CA ASP A 224 -1.02 7.12 -8.54
C ASP A 224 -1.92 7.54 -7.39
N ARG A 225 -1.33 7.83 -6.22
CA ARG A 225 -1.99 8.38 -5.03
C ARG A 225 -1.05 9.33 -4.31
N GLU A 226 -1.60 10.41 -3.77
CA GLU A 226 -0.78 11.50 -3.23
C GLU A 226 -1.19 12.00 -1.86
N THR A 227 -2.25 11.48 -1.27
CA THR A 227 -2.79 11.98 0.01
C THR A 227 -1.66 12.15 1.03
N ASP A 228 -1.50 13.37 1.54
CA ASP A 228 -0.49 13.80 2.51
C ASP A 228 0.97 13.76 2.04
N ILE A 229 1.26 13.35 0.80
CA ILE A 229 2.64 13.29 0.26
C ILE A 229 2.85 14.12 -1.01
N GLY A 230 1.83 14.75 -1.55
CA GLY A 230 1.90 15.54 -2.80
C GLY A 230 2.91 16.68 -2.70
N GLN A 231 2.79 17.52 -1.69
CA GLN A 231 3.65 18.68 -1.49
C GLN A 231 5.16 18.34 -1.45
N PRO A 232 5.65 17.39 -0.63
CA PRO A 232 7.06 17.04 -0.63
C PRO A 232 7.54 16.41 -1.95
N ILE A 233 6.69 15.69 -2.69
CA ILE A 233 7.03 15.14 -4.01
C ILE A 233 7.21 16.25 -5.03
N PHE A 234 6.22 17.16 -5.17
CA PHE A 234 6.27 18.28 -6.10
C PHE A 234 7.48 19.17 -5.85
N ALA A 235 7.72 19.53 -4.59
CA ALA A 235 8.84 20.40 -4.20
C ALA A 235 10.22 19.76 -4.40
N ASN A 236 10.33 18.42 -4.47
CA ASN A 236 11.61 17.71 -4.55
C ASN A 236 11.75 16.84 -5.80
N LYS A 237 10.88 16.97 -6.80
CA LYS A 237 11.01 16.25 -8.08
C LYS A 237 12.21 16.66 -8.93
N GLY A 238 12.85 17.77 -8.60
CA GLY A 238 13.97 18.32 -9.34
C GLY A 238 13.64 18.58 -10.81
N ALA A 239 14.49 18.08 -11.72
CA ALA A 239 14.30 18.19 -13.16
C ALA A 239 13.45 17.05 -13.77
N ALA A 240 13.05 16.06 -12.97
CA ALA A 240 12.24 14.94 -13.45
C ALA A 240 10.85 15.42 -13.91
N LYS A 241 10.31 14.73 -14.91
CA LYS A 241 8.92 14.94 -15.34
C LYS A 241 7.96 14.33 -14.33
N LEU A 242 6.78 14.93 -14.20
CA LEU A 242 5.73 14.48 -13.31
C LEU A 242 4.47 14.15 -14.10
N ALA A 243 3.98 12.94 -13.95
CA ALA A 243 2.67 12.51 -14.39
C ALA A 243 1.79 12.19 -13.17
N VAL A 244 0.53 12.53 -13.23
CA VAL A 244 -0.49 12.15 -12.23
C VAL A 244 -1.59 11.34 -12.90
N ILE A 245 -2.11 10.32 -12.20
CA ILE A 245 -3.15 9.44 -12.74
C ILE A 245 -4.45 9.64 -11.97
N VAL A 246 -5.53 9.88 -12.70
CA VAL A 246 -6.87 10.01 -12.15
C VAL A 246 -7.58 8.65 -12.24
N HIS A 247 -7.71 7.98 -11.08
CA HIS A 247 -8.26 6.62 -10.98
C HIS A 247 -9.76 6.55 -10.65
N ALA A 248 -10.37 7.69 -10.31
CA ALA A 248 -11.76 7.75 -9.87
C ALA A 248 -12.41 9.07 -10.32
N ASP A 249 -13.62 9.34 -9.84
CA ASP A 249 -14.28 10.63 -10.06
C ASP A 249 -13.42 11.75 -9.47
N HIS A 250 -13.15 12.76 -10.28
CA HIS A 250 -12.19 13.81 -9.95
C HIS A 250 -12.82 15.05 -9.33
N PHE A 251 -14.14 15.12 -9.26
CA PHE A 251 -14.90 16.21 -8.66
C PHE A 251 -16.19 15.70 -8.04
N SER A 252 -16.80 16.53 -7.19
CA SER A 252 -18.12 16.28 -6.63
C SER A 252 -19.14 17.17 -7.33
N GLU A 253 -20.23 16.56 -7.83
CA GLU A 253 -21.35 17.32 -8.34
C GLU A 253 -22.04 18.03 -7.17
N ASN A 254 -21.87 19.35 -7.08
CA ASN A 254 -22.65 20.17 -6.18
C ASN A 254 -23.70 20.96 -6.98
N PRO A 255 -24.98 20.54 -6.97
CA PRO A 255 -26.01 21.21 -7.75
C PRO A 255 -26.35 22.63 -7.25
N ALA A 256 -25.86 23.02 -6.08
CA ALA A 256 -26.19 24.30 -5.48
C ALA A 256 -25.29 25.47 -5.92
N GLU A 257 -24.07 25.19 -6.40
CA GLU A 257 -23.05 26.22 -6.72
C GLU A 257 -22.46 25.99 -8.10
N LYS A 258 -23.03 26.70 -9.12
CA LYS A 258 -22.55 26.65 -10.51
C LYS A 258 -21.26 27.47 -10.74
N GLU A 259 -20.79 28.22 -9.75
CA GLU A 259 -19.67 29.15 -9.90
C GLU A 259 -18.32 28.51 -9.46
N TYR A 260 -18.36 27.41 -8.73
CA TYR A 260 -17.17 26.74 -8.18
C TYR A 260 -17.20 25.27 -8.50
N ILE A 261 -16.01 24.69 -8.73
CA ILE A 261 -15.83 23.25 -8.78
C ILE A 261 -15.25 22.77 -7.44
N LEU A 262 -15.80 21.68 -6.92
CA LEU A 262 -15.25 20.99 -5.77
C LEU A 262 -14.46 19.78 -6.28
N TRP A 263 -13.17 19.93 -6.38
CA TRP A 263 -12.30 18.81 -6.71
C TRP A 263 -12.39 17.72 -5.64
N ASN A 264 -12.27 16.48 -6.03
CA ASN A 264 -12.16 15.38 -5.08
C ASN A 264 -10.82 15.53 -4.32
N ASN A 265 -10.86 15.39 -3.00
CA ASN A 265 -9.70 15.56 -2.11
C ASN A 265 -8.47 14.72 -2.52
N TYR A 266 -8.69 13.61 -3.24
CA TYR A 266 -7.59 12.79 -3.77
C TYR A 266 -6.83 13.45 -4.92
N TYR A 267 -7.37 14.52 -5.53
CA TYR A 267 -6.79 15.18 -6.72
C TYR A 267 -6.67 16.69 -6.56
N GLU A 268 -7.22 17.26 -5.49
CA GLU A 268 -7.26 18.70 -5.28
C GLU A 268 -5.87 19.33 -5.37
N TYR A 269 -4.90 18.83 -4.60
CA TYR A 269 -3.53 19.34 -4.61
C TYR A 269 -2.89 19.30 -6.01
N GLN A 270 -3.05 18.17 -6.72
CA GLN A 270 -2.48 17.98 -8.06
C GLN A 270 -3.10 18.93 -9.09
N PHE A 271 -4.36 19.25 -8.94
CA PHE A 271 -5.08 20.15 -9.85
C PHE A 271 -4.81 21.62 -9.53
N GLU A 272 -4.67 21.98 -8.27
CA GLU A 272 -4.22 23.32 -7.86
C GLU A 272 -2.82 23.65 -8.38
N TYR A 273 -1.94 22.65 -8.45
CA TYR A 273 -0.58 22.77 -8.96
C TYR A 273 -0.38 22.14 -10.34
N ALA A 274 -1.44 22.07 -11.16
CA ALA A 274 -1.39 21.36 -12.44
C ALA A 274 -0.40 21.98 -13.47
N GLU A 275 0.01 23.23 -13.31
CA GLU A 275 1.06 23.84 -14.13
C GLU A 275 2.46 23.23 -13.88
N GLU A 276 2.68 22.61 -12.72
CA GLU A 276 3.90 21.87 -12.40
C GLU A 276 3.87 20.43 -12.91
N VAL A 277 2.68 19.91 -13.26
CA VAL A 277 2.46 18.58 -13.78
C VAL A 277 2.71 18.56 -15.28
N ASP A 278 3.51 17.61 -15.77
CA ASP A 278 3.77 17.48 -17.22
C ASP A 278 2.65 16.71 -17.91
N TYR A 279 2.02 15.73 -17.23
CA TYR A 279 0.94 14.92 -17.80
C TYR A 279 -0.12 14.60 -16.75
N ILE A 280 -1.37 14.93 -17.01
CA ILE A 280 -2.54 14.41 -16.27
C ILE A 280 -3.15 13.29 -17.12
N ILE A 281 -3.28 12.10 -16.55
CA ILE A 281 -3.67 10.88 -17.26
C ILE A 281 -5.02 10.40 -16.72
N ASN A 282 -6.02 10.36 -17.59
CA ASN A 282 -7.34 9.81 -17.31
C ASN A 282 -7.54 8.46 -18.00
N SER A 283 -8.49 7.67 -17.53
CA SER A 283 -8.76 6.34 -18.09
C SER A 283 -9.69 6.37 -19.30
N THR A 284 -10.45 7.44 -19.51
CA THR A 284 -11.44 7.56 -20.60
C THR A 284 -11.40 8.91 -21.27
N ASP A 285 -11.78 8.94 -22.56
CA ASP A 285 -11.88 10.21 -23.32
C ASP A 285 -12.93 11.13 -22.72
N ALA A 286 -14.06 10.58 -22.25
CA ALA A 286 -15.12 11.37 -21.63
C ALA A 286 -14.62 12.13 -20.39
N GLN A 287 -13.84 11.46 -19.53
CA GLN A 287 -13.24 12.10 -18.36
C GLN A 287 -12.19 13.14 -18.77
N THR A 288 -11.40 12.85 -19.79
CA THR A 288 -10.39 13.77 -20.32
C THR A 288 -11.00 15.06 -20.83
N GLU A 289 -12.04 14.96 -21.65
CA GLU A 289 -12.71 16.15 -22.20
C GLU A 289 -13.44 16.95 -21.10
N LEU A 290 -14.14 16.25 -20.18
CA LEU A 290 -14.79 16.91 -19.05
C LEU A 290 -13.78 17.66 -18.18
N LEU A 291 -12.63 17.04 -17.86
CA LEU A 291 -11.60 17.69 -17.06
C LEU A 291 -11.01 18.93 -17.75
N LYS A 292 -10.81 18.90 -19.08
CA LYS A 292 -10.37 20.07 -19.85
C LYS A 292 -11.39 21.21 -19.80
N GLU A 293 -12.67 20.88 -19.97
CA GLU A 293 -13.76 21.84 -19.88
C GLU A 293 -13.83 22.49 -18.50
N GLN A 294 -13.69 21.68 -17.46
CA GLN A 294 -13.74 22.16 -16.08
C GLN A 294 -12.55 23.06 -15.72
N PHE A 295 -11.32 22.72 -16.11
CA PHE A 295 -10.20 23.63 -15.97
C PHE A 295 -10.44 24.97 -16.66
N ALA A 296 -10.93 24.95 -17.89
CA ALA A 296 -11.21 26.15 -18.66
C ALA A 296 -12.35 26.99 -18.07
N GLN A 297 -13.34 26.36 -17.43
CA GLN A 297 -14.54 27.03 -16.91
C GLN A 297 -14.32 27.58 -15.50
N TYR A 298 -13.63 26.85 -14.63
CA TYR A 298 -13.61 27.12 -13.19
C TYR A 298 -12.27 27.63 -12.67
N THR A 299 -11.21 27.60 -13.48
CA THR A 299 -9.88 28.01 -13.03
C THR A 299 -9.15 28.84 -14.09
N ASP A 300 -8.11 29.57 -13.64
CA ASP A 300 -7.13 30.21 -14.53
C ASP A 300 -5.91 29.31 -14.81
N ILE A 301 -5.87 28.12 -14.22
CA ILE A 301 -4.78 27.14 -14.32
C ILE A 301 -4.78 26.49 -15.70
N LYS A 302 -3.60 26.37 -16.30
CA LYS A 302 -3.41 25.78 -17.63
C LYS A 302 -2.57 24.52 -17.58
N PRO A 303 -3.20 23.33 -17.40
CA PRO A 303 -2.47 22.06 -17.45
C PRO A 303 -1.71 21.90 -18.76
N LYS A 304 -0.46 21.42 -18.71
CA LYS A 304 0.36 21.25 -19.90
C LYS A 304 -0.19 20.20 -20.86
N ASN A 305 -0.53 19.02 -20.34
CA ASN A 305 -1.07 17.92 -21.13
C ASN A 305 -2.09 17.13 -20.30
N ILE A 306 -3.28 16.95 -20.84
CA ILE A 306 -4.31 16.05 -20.31
C ILE A 306 -4.53 14.96 -21.35
N LEU A 307 -4.26 13.70 -20.99
CA LEU A 307 -4.20 12.55 -21.88
C LEU A 307 -5.18 11.47 -21.46
N THR A 308 -5.64 10.67 -22.41
CA THR A 308 -6.37 9.44 -22.17
C THR A 308 -5.42 8.25 -22.34
N ILE A 309 -5.22 7.48 -21.27
CA ILE A 309 -4.52 6.19 -21.30
C ILE A 309 -5.38 5.20 -20.53
N PRO A 310 -6.14 4.32 -21.22
CA PRO A 310 -7.00 3.35 -20.56
C PRO A 310 -6.20 2.41 -19.63
N VAL A 311 -6.78 2.10 -18.48
CA VAL A 311 -6.24 1.05 -17.61
C VAL A 311 -6.47 -0.31 -18.27
N GLY A 312 -5.42 -1.12 -18.37
CA GLY A 312 -5.52 -2.43 -18.96
C GLY A 312 -4.17 -3.14 -19.05
N SER A 313 -4.24 -4.36 -19.54
CA SER A 313 -3.08 -5.21 -19.76
C SER A 313 -3.05 -5.69 -21.21
N LEU A 314 -1.83 -5.88 -21.74
CA LEU A 314 -1.58 -6.50 -23.05
C LEU A 314 -1.25 -8.00 -22.92
N ASP A 315 -1.41 -8.58 -21.73
CA ASP A 315 -1.22 -10.00 -21.51
C ASP A 315 -2.35 -10.82 -22.13
N GLN A 316 -2.24 -12.11 -22.03
CA GLN A 316 -3.04 -13.08 -22.76
C GLN A 316 -4.55 -12.78 -22.73
N LEU A 317 -5.16 -12.69 -23.90
CA LEU A 317 -6.59 -12.69 -24.06
C LEU A 317 -7.16 -14.01 -23.51
N ARG A 318 -7.72 -13.97 -22.32
CA ARG A 318 -8.37 -15.13 -21.72
C ARG A 318 -9.79 -15.23 -22.27
N GLN A 319 -10.00 -16.21 -23.14
CA GLN A 319 -11.34 -16.55 -23.58
C GLN A 319 -11.91 -17.63 -22.65
N PRO A 320 -13.16 -17.51 -22.21
CA PRO A 320 -13.79 -18.56 -21.40
C PRO A 320 -13.88 -19.85 -22.21
N GLU A 321 -13.41 -20.95 -21.61
CA GLU A 321 -13.61 -22.29 -22.15
C GLU A 321 -14.99 -22.79 -21.69
N GLY A 322 -15.87 -23.08 -22.64
CA GLY A 322 -17.19 -23.66 -22.35
C GLY A 322 -18.39 -22.80 -22.76
N ARG A 323 -19.59 -23.37 -22.55
CA ARG A 323 -20.85 -22.68 -22.83
C ARG A 323 -21.19 -21.71 -21.70
N ARG A 324 -21.59 -20.49 -22.05
CA ARG A 324 -22.19 -19.56 -21.11
C ARG A 324 -23.45 -20.17 -20.50
N LYS A 325 -23.63 -19.99 -19.19
CA LYS A 325 -24.88 -20.33 -18.50
C LYS A 325 -26.00 -19.45 -19.05
N PRO A 326 -27.06 -19.99 -19.65
CA PRO A 326 -28.17 -19.18 -20.11
C PRO A 326 -28.77 -18.43 -18.91
N PHE A 327 -29.16 -17.17 -19.14
CA PHE A 327 -29.76 -16.29 -18.11
C PHE A 327 -28.94 -16.16 -16.81
N GLY A 328 -27.64 -16.48 -16.87
CA GLY A 328 -26.73 -16.26 -15.75
C GLY A 328 -26.25 -14.80 -15.70
N LEU A 329 -26.50 -14.13 -14.59
CA LEU A 329 -25.94 -12.81 -14.25
C LEU A 329 -24.84 -12.96 -13.22
N MET A 330 -23.89 -12.07 -13.27
CA MET A 330 -22.86 -12.00 -12.22
C MET A 330 -22.49 -10.56 -11.89
N THR A 331 -22.06 -10.32 -10.66
CA THR A 331 -21.34 -9.12 -10.27
C THR A 331 -20.07 -9.51 -9.52
N ALA A 332 -19.02 -8.71 -9.67
CA ALA A 332 -17.76 -8.87 -8.94
C ALA A 332 -17.29 -7.50 -8.46
N SER A 333 -17.42 -7.26 -7.15
CA SER A 333 -17.03 -5.98 -6.54
C SER A 333 -16.87 -6.13 -5.03
N ARG A 334 -16.30 -5.13 -4.36
CA ARG A 334 -16.48 -5.01 -2.91
C ARG A 334 -17.98 -4.91 -2.58
N LEU A 335 -18.41 -5.57 -1.50
CA LEU A 335 -19.77 -5.42 -0.98
C LEU A 335 -19.82 -4.17 -0.09
N ALA A 336 -20.03 -3.04 -0.72
CA ALA A 336 -20.06 -1.72 -0.10
C ALA A 336 -21.26 -0.93 -0.63
N SER A 337 -21.78 -0.01 0.17
CA SER A 337 -23.02 0.74 -0.12
C SER A 337 -23.00 1.45 -1.48
N GLU A 338 -21.85 2.00 -1.89
CA GLU A 338 -21.66 2.65 -3.18
C GLU A 338 -21.77 1.70 -4.39
N LYS A 339 -21.79 0.39 -4.18
CA LYS A 339 -21.95 -0.61 -5.26
C LYS A 339 -23.39 -1.02 -5.50
N HIS A 340 -24.29 -0.60 -4.62
CA HIS A 340 -25.74 -0.86 -4.73
C HIS A 340 -26.11 -2.30 -5.07
N ILE A 341 -25.45 -3.26 -4.41
CA ILE A 341 -25.70 -4.70 -4.63
C ILE A 341 -27.14 -5.07 -4.27
N ASP A 342 -27.72 -4.42 -3.26
CA ASP A 342 -29.11 -4.51 -2.87
C ASP A 342 -30.06 -4.20 -4.05
N TRP A 343 -29.78 -3.16 -4.82
CA TRP A 343 -30.58 -2.79 -6.01
C TRP A 343 -30.48 -3.87 -7.09
N LEU A 344 -29.28 -4.44 -7.28
CA LEU A 344 -29.09 -5.55 -8.22
C LEU A 344 -29.90 -6.76 -7.79
N ILE A 345 -29.87 -7.15 -6.51
CA ILE A 345 -30.65 -8.26 -5.96
C ILE A 345 -32.15 -8.03 -6.18
N HIS A 346 -32.67 -6.86 -5.80
CA HIS A 346 -34.08 -6.52 -6.01
C HIS A 346 -34.49 -6.54 -7.49
N SER A 347 -33.61 -6.10 -8.39
CA SER A 347 -33.87 -6.11 -9.82
C SER A 347 -33.94 -7.54 -10.37
N VAL A 348 -33.02 -8.42 -9.92
CA VAL A 348 -33.02 -9.84 -10.31
C VAL A 348 -34.25 -10.58 -9.76
N VAL A 349 -34.65 -10.31 -8.50
CA VAL A 349 -35.88 -10.88 -7.92
C VAL A 349 -37.10 -10.55 -8.78
N LYS A 350 -37.26 -9.27 -9.20
CA LYS A 350 -38.34 -8.87 -10.13
C LYS A 350 -38.25 -9.56 -11.47
N ALA A 351 -37.06 -9.70 -12.02
CA ALA A 351 -36.86 -10.38 -13.30
C ALA A 351 -37.18 -11.88 -13.20
N HIS A 352 -36.89 -12.51 -12.07
CA HIS A 352 -37.18 -13.91 -11.81
C HIS A 352 -38.68 -14.25 -11.82
N GLU A 353 -39.56 -13.31 -11.46
CA GLU A 353 -41.02 -13.48 -11.58
C GLU A 353 -41.47 -13.77 -13.02
N GLN A 354 -40.77 -13.21 -14.02
CA GLN A 354 -41.06 -13.37 -15.45
C GLN A 354 -40.15 -14.40 -16.11
N LEU A 355 -38.96 -14.60 -15.58
CA LEU A 355 -37.93 -15.50 -16.10
C LEU A 355 -37.35 -16.36 -14.96
N PRO A 356 -38.04 -17.45 -14.57
CA PRO A 356 -37.65 -18.29 -13.44
C PRO A 356 -36.26 -18.98 -13.59
N GLU A 357 -35.71 -18.99 -14.78
CA GLU A 357 -34.40 -19.58 -15.08
C GLU A 357 -33.22 -18.63 -14.77
N ILE A 358 -33.50 -17.36 -14.45
CA ILE A 358 -32.45 -16.38 -14.16
C ILE A 358 -31.72 -16.75 -12.88
N THR A 359 -30.40 -16.64 -12.90
CA THR A 359 -29.55 -16.86 -11.74
C THR A 359 -28.61 -15.67 -11.57
N PHE A 360 -28.22 -15.37 -10.34
CA PHE A 360 -27.33 -14.26 -10.03
C PHE A 360 -26.22 -14.73 -9.08
N ASP A 361 -24.98 -14.64 -9.56
CA ASP A 361 -23.79 -14.98 -8.81
C ASP A 361 -23.09 -13.71 -8.36
N ILE A 362 -22.86 -13.56 -7.05
CA ILE A 362 -22.23 -12.38 -6.42
C ILE A 362 -20.84 -12.81 -5.94
N TYR A 363 -19.81 -12.14 -6.46
CA TYR A 363 -18.40 -12.36 -6.08
C TYR A 363 -17.87 -11.12 -5.38
N GLY A 364 -17.45 -11.27 -4.13
CA GLY A 364 -16.87 -10.20 -3.34
C GLY A 364 -17.12 -10.36 -1.85
N THR A 365 -16.47 -9.52 -1.07
CA THR A 365 -16.65 -9.39 0.39
C THR A 365 -16.73 -7.92 0.76
N GLY A 366 -17.26 -7.59 1.93
CA GLY A 366 -17.33 -6.21 2.44
C GLY A 366 -18.32 -6.02 3.57
N GLY A 367 -18.49 -4.77 3.98
CA GLY A 367 -19.35 -4.41 5.11
C GLY A 367 -20.85 -4.70 4.91
N GLU A 368 -21.30 -4.87 3.66
CA GLU A 368 -22.67 -5.13 3.27
C GLU A 368 -22.95 -6.63 3.00
N GLU A 369 -22.09 -7.52 3.51
CA GLU A 369 -22.21 -8.97 3.29
C GLU A 369 -23.33 -9.63 4.12
N ALA A 370 -23.86 -8.97 5.14
CA ALA A 370 -24.85 -9.49 6.10
C ALA A 370 -26.30 -9.34 5.64
#